data_6c15bed71ea4acbecfaf9838e4a95dfa
#
_entry.id   6c15bed71ea4acbecfaf9838e4a95dfa
#
_cell.length_a   1.000
_cell.length_b   1.000
_cell.length_c   1.000
_cell.angle_alpha   90.00
_cell.angle_beta   90.00
_cell.angle_gamma   90.00
#
_symmetry.space_group_name_H-M   'P 1'
#
loop_
_entity.id
_entity.type
_entity.pdbx_description
1 polymer ?
#
loop_
_entity_poly.entity_id
_entity_poly.type
_entity_poly.pdbx_seq_one_letter_code
_entity_poly.pdbx_strand_id
1 'polypeptide(L)'
;MNRIKRRERLLIGILVVVIMAAALALIRSQPWGRLDLRPIKPDTPDWIVCVRLNDDAYGDLMVITPDGQTLMLTEDDHDDRSPDWAPNGKKIVFSSNRRDGVYQLWTIDPDGKGLAQLTLGGGAKLAPVYDRDGQQILHVAQGLVTEIDPKGVHALQLIPSASQMLQVREEHGQIAFRYAKRPDPNLIAAVQRIDEGEQVVLQDLTVAQQQFTLPVVIAGEQVDIDWAPQGKSLVVSGAGLIVPLPDGERRVGGLIRFDFGATTREVQPRPLWFSPDASEAAIEVAWSPDGSRVAFVLCERGKDGALKRVGLATVPETGGPPTIIVEGAVYHPHWAPDGQRLVFAMGAPGNRQIYTVRIDGSALTPRTQSGDHITPRWSPAQ
;
A
#
# COMPACT_ATOMS: atom_id res chain seq x y z
N MET A 1 9.99 -35.26 -61.26
CA MET A 1 10.64 -34.74 -60.02
C MET A 1 10.13 -33.36 -59.59
N ASN A 2 9.71 -32.47 -60.47
CA ASN A 2 9.29 -31.12 -60.08
C ASN A 2 7.84 -30.96 -59.56
N ARG A 3 6.94 -31.90 -59.82
CA ARG A 3 5.52 -31.80 -59.34
C ARG A 3 5.36 -32.19 -57.86
N ILE A 4 6.19 -33.09 -57.34
CA ILE A 4 6.15 -33.55 -55.94
C ILE A 4 6.65 -32.43 -55.01
N LYS A 5 7.77 -31.80 -55.33
CA LYS A 5 8.33 -30.68 -54.52
C LYS A 5 7.40 -29.44 -54.49
N ARG A 6 6.55 -29.25 -55.48
CA ARG A 6 5.59 -28.14 -55.52
C ARG A 6 4.37 -28.43 -54.62
N ARG A 7 3.93 -29.69 -54.51
CA ARG A 7 2.85 -30.12 -53.56
C ARG A 7 3.31 -30.07 -52.11
N GLU A 8 4.55 -30.48 -51.83
CA GLU A 8 5.11 -30.40 -50.47
C GLU A 8 5.24 -28.95 -49.98
N ARG A 9 5.72 -28.04 -50.82
CA ARG A 9 5.78 -26.59 -50.49
C ARG A 9 4.39 -25.99 -50.27
N LEU A 10 3.39 -26.42 -51.03
CA LEU A 10 2.00 -25.96 -50.86
C LEU A 10 1.42 -26.49 -49.53
N LEU A 11 1.66 -27.73 -49.17
CA LEU A 11 1.22 -28.35 -47.92
C LEU A 11 1.89 -27.70 -46.69
N ILE A 12 3.18 -27.40 -46.78
CA ILE A 12 3.90 -26.68 -45.71
C ILE A 12 3.35 -25.25 -45.56
N GLY A 13 3.07 -24.56 -46.66
CA GLY A 13 2.47 -23.22 -46.64
C GLY A 13 1.08 -23.22 -45.98
N ILE A 14 0.24 -24.21 -46.32
CA ILE A 14 -1.10 -24.35 -45.70
C ILE A 14 -0.97 -24.69 -44.20
N LEU A 15 -0.03 -25.57 -43.82
CA LEU A 15 0.19 -25.93 -42.42
C LEU A 15 0.65 -24.72 -41.57
N VAL A 16 1.53 -23.87 -42.11
CA VAL A 16 2.00 -22.65 -41.44
C VAL A 16 0.83 -21.67 -41.26
N VAL A 17 -0.03 -21.50 -42.26
CA VAL A 17 -1.21 -20.61 -42.18
C VAL A 17 -2.22 -21.14 -41.16
N VAL A 18 -2.43 -22.46 -41.10
CA VAL A 18 -3.33 -23.09 -40.10
C VAL A 18 -2.77 -22.95 -38.67
N ILE A 19 -1.46 -23.15 -38.49
CA ILE A 19 -0.81 -22.94 -37.20
C ILE A 19 -0.88 -21.48 -36.75
N MET A 20 -0.64 -20.53 -37.68
CA MET A 20 -0.79 -19.10 -37.36
C MET A 20 -2.23 -18.70 -37.07
N ALA A 21 -3.20 -19.25 -37.79
CA ALA A 21 -4.63 -19.04 -37.51
C ALA A 21 -5.05 -19.63 -36.15
N ALA A 22 -4.55 -20.82 -35.81
CA ALA A 22 -4.79 -21.47 -34.53
C ALA A 22 -4.11 -20.70 -33.37
N ALA A 23 -2.90 -20.19 -33.57
CA ALA A 23 -2.21 -19.35 -32.60
C ALA A 23 -2.94 -18.00 -32.39
N LEU A 24 -3.44 -17.38 -33.46
CA LEU A 24 -4.28 -16.17 -33.39
C LEU A 24 -5.63 -16.43 -32.72
N ALA A 25 -6.22 -17.60 -32.94
CA ALA A 25 -7.46 -18.02 -32.26
C ALA A 25 -7.22 -18.30 -30.77
N LEU A 26 -6.08 -18.92 -30.40
CA LEU A 26 -5.67 -19.14 -29.02
C LEU A 26 -5.35 -17.81 -28.31
N ILE A 27 -4.72 -16.85 -28.98
CA ILE A 27 -4.49 -15.49 -28.46
C ILE A 27 -5.83 -14.75 -28.27
N ARG A 28 -6.83 -14.98 -29.14
CA ARG A 28 -8.16 -14.38 -29.00
C ARG A 28 -9.07 -15.11 -28.01
N SER A 29 -8.83 -16.36 -27.70
CA SER A 29 -9.60 -17.17 -26.76
C SER A 29 -9.05 -17.13 -25.33
N GLN A 30 -7.87 -16.58 -25.11
CA GLN A 30 -7.43 -16.23 -23.76
C GLN A 30 -8.36 -15.11 -23.29
N PRO A 31 -9.00 -15.25 -22.14
CA PRO A 31 -9.62 -14.12 -21.49
C PRO A 31 -8.52 -13.22 -20.89
N TRP A 32 -7.81 -12.53 -21.77
CA TRP A 32 -7.19 -11.28 -21.35
C TRP A 32 -8.39 -10.44 -20.93
N GLY A 33 -8.64 -10.42 -19.61
CA GLY A 33 -9.70 -9.60 -19.07
C GLY A 33 -9.52 -8.25 -19.73
N ARG A 34 -10.51 -7.83 -20.51
CA ARG A 34 -10.53 -6.48 -21.06
C ARG A 34 -10.26 -5.60 -19.86
N LEU A 35 -9.06 -5.01 -19.78
CA LEU A 35 -8.83 -3.85 -18.94
C LEU A 35 -9.94 -2.89 -19.31
N ASP A 36 -10.99 -2.87 -18.47
CA ASP A 36 -12.09 -1.94 -18.63
C ASP A 36 -11.54 -0.56 -18.28
N LEU A 37 -10.88 0.04 -19.27
CA LEU A 37 -10.36 1.40 -19.19
C LEU A 37 -11.57 2.33 -19.19
N ARG A 38 -12.32 2.35 -18.09
CA ARG A 38 -13.38 3.33 -17.89
C ARG A 38 -12.76 4.70 -18.07
N PRO A 39 -13.37 5.57 -18.88
CA PRO A 39 -12.86 6.93 -19.02
C PRO A 39 -12.82 7.57 -17.62
N ILE A 40 -11.70 8.19 -17.31
CA ILE A 40 -11.53 8.99 -16.08
C ILE A 40 -12.68 9.98 -16.06
N LYS A 41 -13.50 9.95 -15.01
CA LYS A 41 -14.52 10.97 -14.82
C LYS A 41 -13.80 12.31 -14.68
N PRO A 42 -14.13 13.32 -15.52
CA PRO A 42 -13.38 14.59 -15.52
C PRO A 42 -13.47 15.39 -14.22
N ASP A 43 -14.35 15.01 -13.28
CA ASP A 43 -14.64 15.74 -12.07
C ASP A 43 -13.97 15.21 -10.81
N THR A 44 -13.09 14.20 -10.90
CA THR A 44 -12.30 13.77 -9.74
C THR A 44 -11.05 14.63 -9.62
N PRO A 45 -10.86 15.38 -8.54
CA PRO A 45 -9.63 16.12 -8.34
C PRO A 45 -8.47 15.12 -8.18
N ASP A 46 -7.61 15.05 -9.18
CA ASP A 46 -6.39 14.23 -9.19
C ASP A 46 -5.27 14.89 -8.37
N TRP A 47 -5.57 15.31 -7.17
CA TRP A 47 -4.59 15.92 -6.29
C TRP A 47 -3.79 14.84 -5.58
N ILE A 48 -2.51 15.11 -5.34
CA ILE A 48 -1.62 14.23 -4.58
C ILE A 48 -1.06 15.05 -3.43
N VAL A 49 -1.22 14.58 -2.19
CA VAL A 49 -0.45 15.11 -1.05
C VAL A 49 0.80 14.25 -0.85
N CYS A 50 1.92 14.87 -0.51
CA CYS A 50 3.16 14.19 -0.15
C CYS A 50 3.92 15.00 0.89
N VAL A 51 4.97 14.41 1.46
CA VAL A 51 5.92 15.07 2.34
C VAL A 51 7.19 15.38 1.54
N ARG A 52 7.63 16.61 1.57
CA ARG A 52 8.96 17.05 1.11
C ARG A 52 9.89 17.09 2.31
N LEU A 53 11.02 16.40 2.24
CA LEU A 53 12.04 16.42 3.28
C LEU A 53 13.04 17.55 3.00
N ASN A 54 13.44 18.26 4.04
CA ASN A 54 14.56 19.20 4.01
C ASN A 54 15.88 18.47 4.32
N ASP A 55 16.99 19.23 4.35
CA ASP A 55 18.35 18.69 4.57
C ASP A 55 18.51 18.06 5.97
N ASP A 56 17.74 18.49 6.96
CA ASP A 56 17.71 17.93 8.33
C ASP A 56 16.74 16.74 8.45
N ALA A 57 16.18 16.28 7.32
CA ALA A 57 15.16 15.24 7.21
C ALA A 57 13.83 15.59 7.90
N TYR A 58 13.53 16.85 8.19
CA TYR A 58 12.21 17.32 8.59
C TYR A 58 11.31 17.42 7.38
N GLY A 59 10.04 17.10 7.56
CA GLY A 59 9.06 17.06 6.49
C GLY A 59 8.13 18.26 6.49
N ASP A 60 7.86 18.78 5.29
CA ASP A 60 6.79 19.70 5.01
C ASP A 60 5.74 19.07 4.10
N LEU A 61 4.48 19.42 4.30
CA LEU A 61 3.40 18.95 3.44
C LEU A 61 3.34 19.75 2.15
N MET A 62 3.20 19.05 1.05
CA MET A 62 3.03 19.60 -0.28
C MET A 62 1.88 18.89 -1.00
N VAL A 63 1.11 19.63 -1.78
CA VAL A 63 0.18 19.04 -2.74
C VAL A 63 0.65 19.28 -4.16
N ILE A 64 0.34 18.32 -5.02
CA ILE A 64 0.52 18.37 -6.46
C ILE A 64 -0.86 18.37 -7.10
N THR A 65 -1.12 19.40 -7.89
CA THR A 65 -2.40 19.56 -8.60
C THR A 65 -2.47 18.68 -9.86
N PRO A 66 -3.64 18.46 -10.44
CA PRO A 66 -3.79 17.68 -11.68
C PRO A 66 -2.96 18.19 -12.86
N ASP A 67 -2.79 19.51 -12.97
CA ASP A 67 -1.96 20.18 -13.99
C ASP A 67 -0.46 20.15 -13.67
N GLY A 68 -0.08 19.56 -12.53
CA GLY A 68 1.32 19.35 -12.14
C GLY A 68 1.96 20.53 -11.40
N GLN A 69 1.17 21.51 -10.98
CA GLN A 69 1.67 22.54 -10.09
C GLN A 69 1.86 22.00 -8.67
N THR A 70 2.79 22.56 -7.94
CA THR A 70 3.06 22.22 -6.53
C THR A 70 2.71 23.38 -5.63
N LEU A 71 2.07 23.08 -4.50
CA LEU A 71 1.75 24.06 -3.46
C LEU A 71 2.24 23.51 -2.12
N MET A 72 3.16 24.23 -1.47
CA MET A 72 3.51 23.93 -0.08
C MET A 72 2.34 24.28 0.82
N LEU A 73 1.90 23.31 1.63
CA LEU A 73 0.85 23.51 2.64
C LEU A 73 1.45 23.96 3.97
N THR A 74 2.65 23.45 4.24
CA THR A 74 3.47 23.88 5.37
C THR A 74 4.89 24.18 4.85
N GLU A 75 5.56 25.14 5.44
CA GLU A 75 6.94 25.51 5.12
C GLU A 75 7.50 26.22 6.36
N ASP A 76 7.89 25.43 7.35
CA ASP A 76 8.35 25.93 8.64
C ASP A 76 9.41 24.99 9.26
N ASP A 77 9.91 25.28 10.46
CA ASP A 77 10.96 24.51 11.14
C ASP A 77 10.42 23.28 11.89
N HIS A 78 9.19 22.84 11.58
CA HIS A 78 8.57 21.69 12.21
C HIS A 78 8.60 20.47 11.30
N ASP A 79 8.41 19.33 11.90
CA ASP A 79 8.40 18.07 11.19
C ASP A 79 6.96 17.55 11.02
N ASP A 80 6.47 17.61 9.78
CA ASP A 80 5.13 17.19 9.38
C ASP A 80 5.19 15.86 8.64
N ARG A 81 4.44 14.87 9.11
CA ARG A 81 4.53 13.47 8.67
C ARG A 81 3.19 12.83 8.40
N SER A 82 3.25 11.79 7.58
CA SER A 82 2.15 10.83 7.38
C SER A 82 0.82 11.50 7.06
N PRO A 83 0.73 12.30 5.98
CA PRO A 83 -0.53 12.90 5.57
C PRO A 83 -1.52 11.84 5.08
N ASP A 84 -2.81 12.07 5.38
CA ASP A 84 -3.90 11.30 4.82
C ASP A 84 -5.11 12.19 4.50
N TRP A 85 -5.82 11.87 3.44
CA TRP A 85 -6.97 12.62 2.98
C TRP A 85 -8.24 12.24 3.74
N ALA A 86 -9.02 13.23 4.16
CA ALA A 86 -10.41 12.98 4.50
C ALA A 86 -11.17 12.44 3.29
N PRO A 87 -12.08 11.46 3.45
CA PRO A 87 -12.79 10.82 2.33
C PRO A 87 -13.60 11.79 1.44
N ASN A 88 -13.94 12.96 1.94
CA ASN A 88 -14.59 14.02 1.17
C ASN A 88 -13.62 14.96 0.44
N GLY A 89 -12.29 14.69 0.51
CA GLY A 89 -11.26 15.49 -0.14
C GLY A 89 -11.07 16.91 0.40
N LYS A 90 -11.74 17.31 1.48
CA LYS A 90 -11.74 18.71 1.98
C LYS A 90 -10.71 18.99 3.05
N LYS A 91 -10.14 17.98 3.66
CA LYS A 91 -9.14 18.08 4.72
C LYS A 91 -8.02 17.05 4.50
N ILE A 92 -6.85 17.39 4.99
CA ILE A 92 -5.72 16.50 5.15
C ILE A 92 -5.41 16.45 6.63
N VAL A 93 -5.31 15.24 7.20
CA VAL A 93 -4.81 15.00 8.56
C VAL A 93 -3.34 14.62 8.49
N PHE A 94 -2.56 15.02 9.48
CA PHE A 94 -1.14 14.71 9.54
C PHE A 94 -0.62 14.79 10.98
N SER A 95 0.54 14.25 11.23
CA SER A 95 1.28 14.37 12.49
C SER A 95 2.27 15.51 12.39
N SER A 96 2.33 16.37 13.40
CA SER A 96 3.25 17.51 13.46
C SER A 96 3.76 17.75 14.86
N ASN A 97 5.04 18.07 14.98
CA ASN A 97 5.68 18.43 16.23
C ASN A 97 5.68 19.95 16.50
N ARG A 98 4.90 20.74 15.73
CA ARG A 98 4.86 22.21 15.74
C ARG A 98 4.49 22.83 17.08
N ARG A 99 3.94 22.08 17.99
CA ARG A 99 3.66 22.53 19.34
C ARG A 99 4.41 21.70 20.37
N ASP A 100 5.24 22.35 21.15
CA ASP A 100 6.01 21.77 22.25
C ASP A 100 6.98 20.64 21.85
N GLY A 101 7.32 20.51 20.55
CA GLY A 101 8.22 19.48 20.02
C GLY A 101 7.65 18.06 20.06
N VAL A 102 6.39 17.88 20.48
CA VAL A 102 5.71 16.58 20.56
C VAL A 102 4.72 16.44 19.41
N TYR A 103 4.82 15.35 18.67
CA TYR A 103 3.88 15.11 17.58
C TYR A 103 2.44 15.04 18.08
N GLN A 104 1.59 15.86 17.46
CA GLN A 104 0.14 15.87 17.63
C GLN A 104 -0.53 15.76 16.27
N LEU A 105 -1.81 15.41 16.24
CA LEU A 105 -2.58 15.41 15.01
C LEU A 105 -3.06 16.84 14.69
N TRP A 106 -2.92 17.17 13.43
CA TRP A 106 -3.34 18.43 12.84
C TRP A 106 -4.13 18.20 11.57
N THR A 107 -4.96 19.15 11.20
CA THR A 107 -5.63 19.17 9.90
C THR A 107 -5.33 20.46 9.18
N ILE A 108 -5.35 20.39 7.84
CA ILE A 108 -5.20 21.54 6.94
C ILE A 108 -6.11 21.35 5.71
N ASP A 109 -6.55 22.44 5.10
CA ASP A 109 -7.24 22.40 3.82
C ASP A 109 -6.23 22.22 2.67
N PRO A 110 -6.64 21.63 1.54
CA PRO A 110 -5.74 21.42 0.41
C PRO A 110 -5.19 22.71 -0.22
N ASP A 111 -5.77 23.88 0.09
CA ASP A 111 -5.30 25.20 -0.33
C ASP A 111 -4.32 25.85 0.68
N GLY A 112 -3.91 25.10 1.72
CA GLY A 112 -2.99 25.58 2.77
C GLY A 112 -3.64 26.40 3.89
N LYS A 113 -4.96 26.62 3.85
CA LYS A 113 -5.69 27.31 4.90
C LYS A 113 -6.23 26.36 5.97
N GLY A 114 -6.86 26.93 7.00
CA GLY A 114 -7.60 26.15 7.99
C GLY A 114 -6.74 25.18 8.81
N LEU A 115 -5.43 25.49 9.00
CA LEU A 115 -4.54 24.72 9.88
C LEU A 115 -5.09 24.70 11.29
N ALA A 116 -5.38 23.51 11.82
CA ALA A 116 -5.99 23.32 13.12
C ALA A 116 -5.44 22.09 13.83
N GLN A 117 -5.15 22.24 15.13
CA GLN A 117 -4.75 21.14 15.99
C GLN A 117 -5.95 20.30 16.41
N LEU A 118 -5.87 18.97 16.26
CA LEU A 118 -6.90 18.03 16.67
C LEU A 118 -6.66 17.45 18.06
N THR A 119 -5.43 17.14 18.40
CA THR A 119 -5.11 16.47 19.66
C THR A 119 -4.23 17.33 20.55
N LEU A 120 -4.38 17.13 21.85
CA LEU A 120 -3.65 17.85 22.91
C LEU A 120 -3.12 16.82 23.92
N GLY A 121 -2.03 17.17 24.63
CA GLY A 121 -1.56 16.45 25.82
C GLY A 121 -0.72 15.21 25.53
N GLY A 122 -0.40 14.49 26.60
CA GLY A 122 0.67 13.55 26.77
C GLY A 122 0.96 12.55 25.68
N GLY A 123 2.22 12.57 25.22
CA GLY A 123 2.78 11.61 24.27
C GLY A 123 2.49 11.92 22.81
N ALA A 124 3.34 11.38 21.94
CA ALA A 124 3.23 11.55 20.51
C ALA A 124 1.99 10.87 19.92
N LYS A 125 1.40 11.51 18.91
CA LYS A 125 0.30 11.02 18.08
C LYS A 125 0.81 10.92 16.66
N LEU A 126 0.81 9.72 16.10
CA LEU A 126 1.55 9.40 14.87
C LEU A 126 0.69 8.63 13.88
N ALA A 127 1.06 8.72 12.59
CA ALA A 127 0.49 7.96 11.49
C ALA A 127 -1.06 8.00 11.44
N PRO A 128 -1.68 9.18 11.38
CA PRO A 128 -3.14 9.26 11.28
C PRO A 128 -3.63 8.72 9.94
N VAL A 129 -4.79 8.04 9.99
CA VAL A 129 -5.51 7.57 8.81
C VAL A 129 -7.00 7.79 9.05
N TYR A 130 -7.68 8.43 8.12
CA TYR A 130 -9.14 8.50 8.15
C TYR A 130 -9.74 7.11 7.93
N ASP A 131 -10.81 6.81 8.63
CA ASP A 131 -11.66 5.70 8.23
C ASP A 131 -12.44 6.05 6.95
N ARG A 132 -13.05 5.03 6.34
CA ARG A 132 -13.64 5.13 5.01
C ARG A 132 -14.79 6.15 4.92
N ASP A 133 -15.55 6.33 5.99
CA ASP A 133 -16.69 7.24 6.05
C ASP A 133 -16.34 8.63 6.61
N GLY A 134 -15.09 8.81 7.06
CA GLY A 134 -14.57 10.07 7.61
C GLY A 134 -15.11 10.42 8.98
N GLN A 135 -15.71 9.45 9.68
CA GLN A 135 -16.25 9.66 11.02
C GLN A 135 -15.19 9.53 12.11
N GLN A 136 -14.10 8.82 11.79
CA GLN A 136 -13.04 8.54 12.73
C GLN A 136 -11.65 8.73 12.09
N ILE A 137 -10.66 9.00 12.94
CA ILE A 137 -9.25 9.01 12.59
C ILE A 137 -8.54 8.02 13.49
N LEU A 138 -7.95 7.00 12.90
CA LEU A 138 -7.07 6.09 13.60
C LEU A 138 -5.68 6.71 13.66
N HIS A 139 -4.99 6.51 14.77
CA HIS A 139 -3.62 6.95 14.93
C HIS A 139 -2.90 6.12 15.98
N VAL A 140 -1.61 6.22 16.07
CA VAL A 140 -0.83 5.59 17.13
C VAL A 140 -0.53 6.59 18.21
N ALA A 141 -0.91 6.27 19.44
CA ALA A 141 -0.61 7.04 20.63
C ALA A 141 0.07 6.13 21.66
N GLN A 142 1.28 6.48 22.12
CA GLN A 142 2.04 5.67 23.08
C GLN A 142 2.23 4.20 22.65
N GLY A 143 2.42 3.97 21.35
CA GLY A 143 2.57 2.63 20.79
C GLY A 143 1.27 1.82 20.67
N LEU A 144 0.10 2.44 20.85
CA LEU A 144 -1.21 1.80 20.78
C LEU A 144 -2.05 2.45 19.68
N VAL A 145 -2.83 1.65 18.95
CA VAL A 145 -3.81 2.18 18.00
C VAL A 145 -4.94 2.82 18.78
N THR A 146 -5.26 4.06 18.44
CA THR A 146 -6.27 4.89 19.09
C THR A 146 -7.16 5.51 18.01
N GLU A 147 -8.44 5.57 18.26
CA GLU A 147 -9.43 6.19 17.39
C GLU A 147 -9.86 7.54 17.98
N ILE A 148 -10.02 8.54 17.15
CA ILE A 148 -10.50 9.87 17.54
C ILE A 148 -11.47 10.39 16.49
N ASP A 149 -12.49 11.13 16.88
CA ASP A 149 -13.34 11.82 15.93
C ASP A 149 -12.61 13.00 15.25
N PRO A 150 -13.03 13.43 14.05
CA PRO A 150 -12.36 14.51 13.32
C PRO A 150 -12.42 15.88 14.00
N LYS A 151 -13.16 16.01 15.10
CA LYS A 151 -13.22 17.22 15.94
C LYS A 151 -12.27 17.16 17.14
N GLY A 152 -11.59 16.01 17.34
CA GLY A 152 -10.65 15.82 18.43
C GLY A 152 -11.27 15.66 19.83
N VAL A 153 -12.60 15.44 19.90
CA VAL A 153 -13.33 15.49 21.19
C VAL A 153 -13.32 14.15 21.93
N HIS A 154 -13.37 13.05 21.20
CA HIS A 154 -13.42 11.70 21.80
C HIS A 154 -12.28 10.84 21.29
N ALA A 155 -11.52 10.28 22.20
CA ALA A 155 -10.45 9.31 21.89
C ALA A 155 -10.76 7.97 22.54
N LEU A 156 -10.73 6.90 21.75
CA LEU A 156 -10.91 5.53 22.20
C LEU A 156 -9.66 4.71 21.87
N GLN A 157 -9.06 4.09 22.89
CA GLN A 157 -7.95 3.15 22.66
C GLN A 157 -8.50 1.82 22.19
N LEU A 158 -8.06 1.38 21.00
CA LEU A 158 -8.60 0.20 20.32
C LEU A 158 -7.83 -1.08 20.61
N ILE A 159 -6.52 -0.99 20.84
CA ILE A 159 -5.67 -2.13 21.22
C ILE A 159 -5.17 -1.91 22.64
N PRO A 160 -5.73 -2.62 23.64
CA PRO A 160 -5.60 -2.23 25.04
C PRO A 160 -4.37 -2.77 25.78
N SER A 161 -3.43 -3.47 25.13
CA SER A 161 -2.33 -4.11 25.86
C SER A 161 -1.06 -3.27 25.89
N ALA A 162 -0.72 -2.73 27.06
CA ALA A 162 0.52 -1.98 27.29
C ALA A 162 1.81 -2.83 27.12
N SER A 163 1.71 -4.16 27.19
CA SER A 163 2.85 -5.07 26.98
C SER A 163 3.14 -5.39 25.53
N GLN A 164 2.26 -4.96 24.61
CA GLN A 164 2.32 -5.26 23.17
C GLN A 164 2.32 -3.97 22.35
N MET A 165 3.16 -3.04 22.72
CA MET A 165 3.28 -1.77 22.00
C MET A 165 3.70 -2.01 20.55
N LEU A 166 3.01 -1.34 19.62
CA LEU A 166 3.46 -1.24 18.23
C LEU A 166 4.84 -0.56 18.23
N GLN A 167 5.84 -1.21 17.65
CA GLN A 167 7.15 -0.58 17.55
C GLN A 167 7.15 0.45 16.45
N VAL A 168 7.70 1.61 16.78
CA VAL A 168 8.01 2.65 15.81
C VAL A 168 9.10 2.12 14.90
N ARG A 169 8.86 2.08 13.61
CA ARG A 169 9.91 1.91 12.61
C ARG A 169 10.19 3.24 11.95
N GLU A 170 11.43 3.63 11.96
CA GLU A 170 11.90 4.70 11.10
C GLU A 170 12.35 4.07 9.78
N GLU A 171 11.52 4.16 8.76
CA GLU A 171 11.83 3.69 7.43
C GLU A 171 12.04 4.87 6.50
N HIS A 172 13.27 5.06 6.01
CA HIS A 172 13.62 6.08 5.01
C HIS A 172 13.16 7.51 5.37
N GLY A 173 13.27 7.86 6.66
CA GLY A 173 12.84 9.17 7.16
C GLY A 173 11.35 9.26 7.50
N GLN A 174 10.64 8.15 7.55
CA GLN A 174 9.24 8.08 7.94
C GLN A 174 9.04 7.19 9.17
N ILE A 175 8.19 7.65 10.08
CA ILE A 175 7.68 6.83 11.18
C ILE A 175 6.56 5.97 10.62
N ALA A 176 6.80 4.67 10.47
CA ALA A 176 5.84 3.74 9.92
C ALA A 176 5.20 2.89 11.01
N PHE A 177 3.88 2.89 11.05
CA PHE A 177 3.08 1.95 11.81
C PHE A 177 2.23 1.14 10.83
N ARG A 178 2.18 -0.16 11.03
CA ARG A 178 1.40 -1.06 10.18
C ARG A 178 0.11 -1.43 10.90
N TYR A 179 -0.96 -0.76 10.55
CA TYR A 179 -2.32 -1.06 10.97
C TYR A 179 -3.33 -0.67 9.89
N ALA A 180 -4.46 -1.35 9.85
CA ALA A 180 -5.55 -1.05 8.94
C ALA A 180 -6.90 -1.41 9.56
N LYS A 181 -7.90 -0.54 9.41
CA LYS A 181 -9.27 -0.78 9.86
C LYS A 181 -10.08 -1.43 8.74
N ARG A 182 -10.71 -2.55 9.04
CA ARG A 182 -11.62 -3.22 8.11
C ARG A 182 -12.82 -2.33 7.81
N PRO A 183 -13.23 -2.21 6.54
CA PRO A 183 -14.39 -1.38 6.18
C PRO A 183 -15.70 -1.78 6.87
N ASP A 184 -15.96 -3.12 7.02
CA ASP A 184 -17.16 -3.66 7.68
C ASP A 184 -17.01 -5.19 7.88
N PRO A 185 -17.26 -5.75 9.06
CA PRO A 185 -17.45 -5.10 10.38
C PRO A 185 -16.15 -4.45 10.88
N ASN A 186 -16.28 -3.65 11.95
CA ASN A 186 -15.16 -2.93 12.56
C ASN A 186 -14.11 -3.88 13.14
N LEU A 187 -13.11 -4.22 12.35
CA LEU A 187 -11.98 -5.06 12.72
C LEU A 187 -10.70 -4.30 12.39
N ILE A 188 -9.80 -4.19 13.34
CA ILE A 188 -8.48 -3.61 13.11
C ILE A 188 -7.46 -4.72 13.01
N ALA A 189 -6.63 -4.65 11.99
CA ALA A 189 -5.41 -5.43 11.88
C ALA A 189 -4.21 -4.54 12.25
N ALA A 190 -3.28 -5.07 13.01
CA ALA A 190 -2.04 -4.40 13.34
C ALA A 190 -0.88 -5.39 13.35
N VAL A 191 0.30 -4.91 12.98
CA VAL A 191 1.53 -5.69 13.07
C VAL A 191 2.18 -5.42 14.42
N GLN A 192 2.45 -6.48 15.16
CA GLN A 192 3.13 -6.43 16.46
C GLN A 192 4.45 -7.19 16.41
N ARG A 193 5.46 -6.67 17.09
CA ARG A 193 6.72 -7.37 17.26
C ARG A 193 6.64 -8.35 18.44
N ILE A 194 7.15 -9.55 18.22
CA ILE A 194 7.33 -10.61 19.21
C ILE A 194 8.79 -11.04 19.24
N ASP A 195 9.21 -11.86 20.19
CA ASP A 195 10.60 -12.30 20.34
C ASP A 195 11.11 -13.04 19.08
N GLU A 196 10.23 -13.75 18.38
CA GLU A 196 10.55 -14.55 17.21
C GLU A 196 10.37 -13.81 15.87
N GLY A 197 9.91 -12.54 15.87
CA GLY A 197 9.64 -11.78 14.65
C GLY A 197 8.46 -10.83 14.78
N GLU A 198 7.57 -10.86 13.80
CA GLU A 198 6.35 -10.04 13.76
C GLU A 198 5.11 -10.93 13.57
N GLN A 199 4.01 -10.52 14.16
CA GLN A 199 2.71 -11.18 14.01
C GLN A 199 1.63 -10.18 13.63
N VAL A 200 0.61 -10.63 12.93
CA VAL A 200 -0.58 -9.83 12.66
C VAL A 200 -1.64 -10.13 13.70
N VAL A 201 -2.04 -9.10 14.42
CA VAL A 201 -3.07 -9.14 15.45
C VAL A 201 -4.33 -8.48 14.92
N LEU A 202 -5.45 -9.09 15.21
CA LEU A 202 -6.77 -8.59 14.85
C LEU A 202 -7.54 -8.24 16.11
N GLN A 203 -8.13 -7.06 16.16
CA GLN A 203 -8.98 -6.57 17.23
C GLN A 203 -10.39 -6.33 16.71
N ASP A 204 -11.37 -7.06 17.27
CA ASP A 204 -12.78 -6.82 17.01
C ASP A 204 -13.26 -5.64 17.87
N LEU A 205 -13.74 -4.58 17.23
CA LEU A 205 -14.22 -3.37 17.91
C LEU A 205 -15.66 -3.50 18.41
N THR A 206 -16.38 -4.51 17.96
CA THR A 206 -17.77 -4.78 18.42
C THR A 206 -17.80 -5.54 19.73
N VAL A 207 -16.71 -6.23 20.07
CA VAL A 207 -16.57 -7.01 21.30
C VAL A 207 -15.35 -6.51 22.06
N ALA A 208 -15.57 -5.84 23.18
CA ALA A 208 -14.49 -5.30 24.00
C ALA A 208 -13.45 -6.37 24.35
N GLN A 209 -12.18 -6.07 24.10
CA GLN A 209 -11.00 -6.89 24.46
C GLN A 209 -10.86 -8.25 23.73
N GLN A 210 -11.58 -8.49 22.64
CA GLN A 210 -11.38 -9.71 21.87
C GLN A 210 -10.30 -9.51 20.81
N GLN A 211 -9.10 -10.01 21.10
CA GLN A 211 -7.99 -10.12 20.15
C GLN A 211 -7.81 -11.56 19.69
N PHE A 212 -7.37 -11.72 18.45
CA PHE A 212 -6.89 -12.99 17.92
C PHE A 212 -5.72 -12.73 16.94
N THR A 213 -4.84 -13.70 16.84
CA THR A 213 -3.69 -13.63 15.93
C THR A 213 -3.99 -14.40 14.65
N LEU A 214 -3.51 -13.92 13.52
CA LEU A 214 -3.51 -14.72 12.30
C LEU A 214 -2.55 -15.91 12.47
N PRO A 215 -2.88 -17.07 11.87
CA PRO A 215 -2.05 -18.27 11.95
C PRO A 215 -0.82 -18.16 11.03
N VAL A 216 -0.10 -17.05 11.11
CA VAL A 216 1.15 -16.81 10.37
C VAL A 216 2.09 -16.08 11.29
N VAL A 217 3.20 -16.72 11.59
CA VAL A 217 4.35 -16.09 12.23
C VAL A 217 5.27 -15.58 11.12
N ILE A 218 5.68 -14.36 11.24
CA ILE A 218 6.54 -13.72 10.27
C ILE A 218 7.90 -13.54 10.94
N ALA A 219 8.80 -14.49 10.70
CA ALA A 219 10.18 -14.35 11.13
C ALA A 219 10.89 -13.44 10.14
N GLY A 220 10.90 -12.15 10.41
CA GLY A 220 11.61 -11.23 9.53
C GLY A 220 11.14 -9.78 9.69
N GLU A 221 11.78 -8.94 8.93
CA GLU A 221 11.52 -7.53 8.90
C GLU A 221 10.56 -7.17 7.76
N GLN A 222 9.84 -6.04 7.91
CA GLN A 222 9.02 -5.41 6.89
C GLN A 222 7.73 -6.16 6.52
N VAL A 223 6.97 -6.54 7.54
CA VAL A 223 5.57 -6.94 7.34
C VAL A 223 4.73 -5.71 7.02
N ASP A 224 3.85 -5.85 6.03
CA ASP A 224 2.84 -4.86 5.74
C ASP A 224 1.48 -5.52 5.53
N ILE A 225 0.40 -4.76 5.74
CA ILE A 225 -0.97 -5.25 5.69
C ILE A 225 -1.89 -4.23 5.04
N ASP A 226 -2.86 -4.72 4.27
CA ASP A 226 -3.93 -3.88 3.77
C ASP A 226 -5.24 -4.66 3.59
N TRP A 227 -6.39 -4.00 3.87
CA TRP A 227 -7.71 -4.58 3.68
C TRP A 227 -8.21 -4.41 2.26
N ALA A 228 -8.78 -5.49 1.71
CA ALA A 228 -9.57 -5.38 0.50
C ALA A 228 -10.73 -4.37 0.69
N PRO A 229 -11.11 -3.59 -0.33
CA PRO A 229 -12.13 -2.54 -0.21
C PRO A 229 -13.49 -3.05 0.28
N GLN A 230 -13.80 -4.33 0.01
CA GLN A 230 -15.03 -4.98 0.46
C GLN A 230 -14.96 -5.47 1.92
N GLY A 231 -13.80 -5.35 2.58
CA GLY A 231 -13.58 -5.79 3.95
C GLY A 231 -13.63 -7.31 4.16
N LYS A 232 -13.60 -8.11 3.10
CA LYS A 232 -13.68 -9.58 3.19
C LYS A 232 -12.33 -10.26 3.26
N SER A 233 -11.27 -9.56 2.92
CA SER A 233 -9.93 -10.13 2.85
C SER A 233 -8.90 -9.12 3.35
N LEU A 234 -7.85 -9.64 3.97
CA LEU A 234 -6.64 -8.91 4.36
C LEU A 234 -5.46 -9.48 3.58
N VAL A 235 -4.65 -8.65 2.99
CA VAL A 235 -3.34 -9.08 2.47
C VAL A 235 -2.26 -8.83 3.50
N VAL A 236 -1.35 -9.77 3.61
CA VAL A 236 -0.13 -9.66 4.44
C VAL A 236 1.05 -9.89 3.52
N SER A 237 2.01 -9.00 3.56
CA SER A 237 3.30 -9.11 2.86
C SER A 237 4.45 -9.25 3.83
N GLY A 238 5.56 -9.78 3.35
CA GLY A 238 6.77 -9.84 4.16
C GLY A 238 7.95 -10.54 3.48
N ALA A 239 9.12 -10.30 4.05
CA ALA A 239 10.38 -10.86 3.56
C ALA A 239 10.76 -12.21 4.21
N GLY A 240 9.94 -12.71 5.10
CA GLY A 240 10.21 -13.96 5.83
C GLY A 240 8.95 -14.54 6.44
N LEU A 241 7.90 -14.68 5.63
CA LEU A 241 6.66 -15.32 6.04
C LEU A 241 6.91 -16.80 6.35
N ILE A 242 6.61 -17.26 7.55
CA ILE A 242 6.60 -18.70 7.86
C ILE A 242 5.21 -19.21 7.56
N VAL A 243 5.12 -20.04 6.53
CA VAL A 243 3.86 -20.56 6.03
C VAL A 243 3.80 -22.06 6.30
N PRO A 244 2.75 -22.57 6.96
CA PRO A 244 2.51 -24.00 7.04
C PRO A 244 2.09 -24.50 5.65
N LEU A 245 2.91 -25.37 5.07
CA LEU A 245 2.65 -26.08 3.82
C LEU A 245 2.41 -27.56 4.12
N PRO A 246 1.78 -28.32 3.20
CA PRO A 246 1.51 -29.73 3.41
C PRO A 246 2.73 -30.60 3.70
N ASP A 247 3.91 -30.16 3.27
CA ASP A 247 5.21 -30.81 3.45
C ASP A 247 6.06 -30.22 4.58
N GLY A 248 5.51 -29.30 5.38
CA GLY A 248 6.15 -28.66 6.52
C GLY A 248 6.13 -27.13 6.44
N GLU A 249 6.65 -26.49 7.47
CA GLU A 249 6.77 -25.04 7.50
C GLU A 249 7.93 -24.57 6.62
N ARG A 250 7.68 -23.51 5.82
CA ARG A 250 8.73 -22.86 5.02
C ARG A 250 8.74 -21.36 5.25
N ARG A 251 9.95 -20.82 5.22
CA ARG A 251 10.16 -19.37 5.19
C ARG A 251 10.18 -18.92 3.72
N VAL A 252 9.27 -18.03 3.37
CA VAL A 252 9.11 -17.49 2.01
C VAL A 252 9.06 -15.97 2.03
N GLY A 253 9.47 -15.34 0.94
CA GLY A 253 9.11 -13.95 0.67
C GLY A 253 7.83 -13.90 -0.14
N GLY A 254 6.92 -12.94 0.13
CA GLY A 254 5.75 -12.86 -0.71
C GLY A 254 4.50 -12.23 -0.10
N LEU A 255 3.36 -12.69 -0.59
CA LEU A 255 2.02 -12.18 -0.30
C LEU A 255 1.07 -13.31 0.05
N ILE A 256 0.38 -13.17 1.19
CA ILE A 256 -0.71 -14.06 1.60
C ILE A 256 -1.98 -13.24 1.75
N ARG A 257 -3.06 -13.73 1.18
CA ARG A 257 -4.41 -13.22 1.41
C ARG A 257 -5.09 -14.08 2.48
N PHE A 258 -5.74 -13.44 3.42
CA PHE A 258 -6.61 -14.07 4.40
C PHE A 258 -8.05 -13.71 4.10
N ASP A 259 -8.86 -14.70 3.76
CA ASP A 259 -10.29 -14.54 3.54
C ASP A 259 -11.03 -14.82 4.86
N PHE A 260 -11.94 -13.92 5.23
CA PHE A 260 -12.72 -14.00 6.45
C PHE A 260 -14.13 -14.52 6.15
N GLY A 261 -14.54 -15.59 6.84
CA GLY A 261 -15.87 -16.16 6.77
C GLY A 261 -16.94 -15.28 7.44
N ALA A 262 -18.09 -15.88 7.72
CA ALA A 262 -19.20 -15.20 8.40
C ALA A 262 -18.85 -14.75 9.81
N THR A 263 -17.90 -15.43 10.45
CA THR A 263 -17.32 -15.04 11.73
C THR A 263 -15.87 -14.61 11.52
N THR A 264 -15.40 -13.68 12.35
CA THR A 264 -14.00 -13.19 12.31
C THR A 264 -12.97 -14.28 12.65
N ARG A 265 -13.41 -15.44 13.16
CA ARG A 265 -12.56 -16.60 13.52
C ARG A 265 -12.36 -17.60 12.40
N GLU A 266 -13.21 -17.57 11.38
CA GLU A 266 -13.07 -18.43 10.20
C GLU A 266 -12.17 -17.72 9.19
N VAL A 267 -10.87 -17.97 9.29
CA VAL A 267 -9.86 -17.34 8.45
C VAL A 267 -9.21 -18.38 7.55
N GLN A 268 -9.24 -18.14 6.25
CA GLN A 268 -8.68 -19.02 5.23
C GLN A 268 -7.45 -18.34 4.59
N PRO A 269 -6.23 -18.86 4.82
CA PRO A 269 -5.03 -18.36 4.16
C PRO A 269 -5.01 -18.81 2.69
N ARG A 270 -4.72 -17.88 1.80
CA ARG A 270 -4.54 -18.13 0.36
C ARG A 270 -3.27 -17.45 -0.12
N PRO A 271 -2.29 -18.20 -0.60
CA PRO A 271 -1.13 -17.61 -1.25
C PRO A 271 -1.55 -16.79 -2.48
N LEU A 272 -1.09 -15.55 -2.57
CA LEU A 272 -1.18 -14.76 -3.79
C LEU A 272 0.08 -14.92 -4.64
N TRP A 273 1.23 -14.84 -3.98
CA TRP A 273 2.52 -15.06 -4.60
C TRP A 273 3.59 -15.36 -3.54
N PHE A 274 4.48 -16.30 -3.86
CA PHE A 274 5.65 -16.60 -3.05
C PHE A 274 6.91 -16.75 -3.89
N SER A 275 8.02 -16.23 -3.37
CA SER A 275 9.36 -16.61 -3.78
C SER A 275 9.78 -17.83 -2.96
N PRO A 276 9.91 -19.04 -3.57
CA PRO A 276 10.09 -20.29 -2.82
C PRO A 276 11.38 -20.39 -2.01
N ASP A 277 12.40 -19.68 -2.45
CA ASP A 277 13.73 -19.63 -1.83
C ASP A 277 13.98 -18.38 -1.01
N ALA A 278 12.94 -17.55 -0.85
CA ALA A 278 12.97 -16.23 -0.21
C ALA A 278 14.03 -15.27 -0.79
N SER A 279 14.45 -15.49 -2.05
CA SER A 279 15.36 -14.58 -2.78
C SER A 279 14.68 -13.26 -3.13
N GLU A 280 13.36 -13.25 -3.21
CA GLU A 280 12.54 -12.06 -3.43
C GLU A 280 11.56 -11.87 -2.28
N ALA A 281 11.09 -10.64 -2.10
CA ALA A 281 10.12 -10.27 -1.09
C ALA A 281 9.14 -9.21 -1.61
N ALA A 282 7.93 -9.19 -1.06
CA ALA A 282 6.96 -8.14 -1.23
C ALA A 282 6.87 -7.30 0.04
N ILE A 283 6.90 -5.98 -0.12
CA ILE A 283 6.73 -5.02 0.97
C ILE A 283 5.82 -3.87 0.52
N GLU A 284 5.31 -3.09 1.45
CA GLU A 284 4.49 -1.89 1.17
C GLU A 284 3.31 -2.19 0.22
N VAL A 285 2.40 -3.01 0.70
CA VAL A 285 1.24 -3.47 -0.08
C VAL A 285 0.10 -2.46 -0.11
N ALA A 286 -0.64 -2.45 -1.22
CA ALA A 286 -1.85 -1.67 -1.38
C ALA A 286 -2.88 -2.41 -2.24
N TRP A 287 -4.11 -2.60 -1.75
CA TRP A 287 -5.23 -3.08 -2.53
C TRP A 287 -5.74 -2.01 -3.50
N SER A 288 -6.07 -2.43 -4.72
CA SER A 288 -6.77 -1.54 -5.65
C SER A 288 -8.18 -1.21 -5.14
N PRO A 289 -8.72 -0.01 -5.43
CA PRO A 289 -10.04 0.41 -4.96
C PRO A 289 -11.20 -0.48 -5.41
N ASP A 290 -11.05 -1.19 -6.53
CA ASP A 290 -11.99 -2.19 -7.05
C ASP A 290 -11.80 -3.59 -6.44
N GLY A 291 -10.71 -3.81 -5.70
CA GLY A 291 -10.35 -5.07 -5.07
C GLY A 291 -9.80 -6.12 -6.02
N SER A 292 -9.52 -5.79 -7.28
CA SER A 292 -9.11 -6.76 -8.30
C SER A 292 -7.62 -7.11 -8.27
N ARG A 293 -6.79 -6.23 -7.66
CA ARG A 293 -5.33 -6.35 -7.66
C ARG A 293 -4.72 -5.89 -6.35
N VAL A 294 -3.51 -6.36 -6.09
CA VAL A 294 -2.63 -5.86 -5.02
C VAL A 294 -1.36 -5.31 -5.67
N ALA A 295 -1.03 -4.05 -5.39
CA ALA A 295 0.27 -3.46 -5.71
C ALA A 295 1.23 -3.64 -4.54
N PHE A 296 2.50 -3.75 -4.82
CA PHE A 296 3.55 -3.90 -3.80
C PHE A 296 4.92 -3.51 -4.34
N VAL A 297 5.83 -3.22 -3.44
CA VAL A 297 7.23 -3.04 -3.78
C VAL A 297 7.91 -4.39 -3.78
N LEU A 298 8.43 -4.79 -4.95
CA LEU A 298 9.23 -5.99 -5.11
C LEU A 298 10.67 -5.70 -4.66
N CYS A 299 11.22 -6.59 -3.85
CA CYS A 299 12.59 -6.54 -3.39
C CYS A 299 13.32 -7.83 -3.73
N GLU A 300 14.61 -7.74 -4.01
CA GLU A 300 15.55 -8.86 -4.07
C GLU A 300 16.38 -8.92 -2.79
N ARG A 301 16.69 -10.13 -2.33
CA ARG A 301 17.56 -10.35 -1.18
C ARG A 301 19.00 -10.50 -1.65
N GLY A 302 19.86 -9.59 -1.19
CA GLY A 302 21.29 -9.66 -1.41
C GLY A 302 21.96 -10.84 -0.67
N LYS A 303 23.18 -11.14 -1.03
CA LYS A 303 24.00 -12.18 -0.37
C LYS A 303 24.27 -11.89 1.11
N ASP A 304 24.21 -10.63 1.49
CA ASP A 304 24.33 -10.13 2.86
C ASP A 304 23.01 -10.21 3.64
N GLY A 305 21.92 -10.68 3.00
CA GLY A 305 20.59 -10.76 3.55
C GLY A 305 19.78 -9.47 3.45
N ALA A 306 20.39 -8.35 3.03
CA ALA A 306 19.71 -7.07 2.88
C ALA A 306 18.69 -7.09 1.72
N LEU A 307 17.57 -6.40 1.89
CA LEU A 307 16.57 -6.24 0.85
C LEU A 307 16.89 -5.02 -0.01
N LYS A 308 16.98 -5.25 -1.31
CA LYS A 308 17.12 -4.21 -2.33
C LYS A 308 15.79 -4.04 -3.06
N ARG A 309 15.24 -2.85 -3.08
CA ARG A 309 14.05 -2.50 -3.86
C ARG A 309 14.37 -2.57 -5.35
N VAL A 310 13.61 -3.33 -6.12
CA VAL A 310 13.86 -3.55 -7.56
C VAL A 310 12.70 -3.09 -8.43
N GLY A 311 11.51 -2.92 -7.88
CA GLY A 311 10.41 -2.39 -8.68
C GLY A 311 9.08 -2.28 -7.95
N LEU A 312 8.12 -1.66 -8.66
CA LEU A 312 6.70 -1.68 -8.36
C LEU A 312 6.06 -2.81 -9.15
N ALA A 313 5.38 -3.70 -8.48
CA ALA A 313 4.70 -4.83 -9.10
C ALA A 313 3.24 -4.92 -8.69
N THR A 314 2.44 -5.65 -9.47
CA THR A 314 1.07 -6.02 -9.10
C THR A 314 0.83 -7.51 -9.29
N VAL A 315 -0.13 -8.02 -8.52
CA VAL A 315 -0.66 -9.37 -8.66
C VAL A 315 -2.18 -9.31 -8.66
N PRO A 316 -2.88 -10.16 -9.44
CA PRO A 316 -4.34 -10.29 -9.35
C PRO A 316 -4.77 -10.75 -7.95
N GLU A 317 -5.99 -10.41 -7.56
CA GLU A 317 -6.59 -10.87 -6.28
C GLU A 317 -6.72 -12.40 -6.18
N THR A 318 -6.69 -13.08 -7.33
CA THR A 318 -6.69 -14.55 -7.43
C THR A 318 -5.32 -15.17 -7.28
N GLY A 319 -4.26 -14.36 -7.22
CA GLY A 319 -2.87 -14.79 -7.19
C GLY A 319 -2.27 -15.05 -8.56
N GLY A 320 -0.98 -15.38 -8.58
CA GLY A 320 -0.20 -15.67 -9.78
C GLY A 320 1.16 -14.97 -9.80
N PRO A 321 1.91 -15.07 -10.91
CA PRO A 321 3.18 -14.37 -11.03
C PRO A 321 2.98 -12.86 -11.02
N PRO A 322 3.85 -12.10 -10.34
CA PRO A 322 3.78 -10.65 -10.33
C PRO A 322 4.09 -10.06 -11.71
N THR A 323 3.41 -8.98 -12.02
CA THR A 323 3.71 -8.14 -13.18
C THR A 323 4.45 -6.91 -12.70
N ILE A 324 5.71 -6.74 -13.11
CA ILE A 324 6.49 -5.53 -12.81
C ILE A 324 5.95 -4.41 -13.70
N ILE A 325 5.55 -3.30 -13.06
CA ILE A 325 5.02 -2.10 -13.72
C ILE A 325 6.14 -1.07 -13.93
N VAL A 326 7.01 -0.92 -12.93
CA VAL A 326 8.14 0.02 -12.95
C VAL A 326 9.34 -0.67 -12.30
N GLU A 327 10.49 -0.57 -12.95
CA GLU A 327 11.78 -1.00 -12.38
C GLU A 327 12.44 0.14 -11.60
N GLY A 328 13.11 -0.16 -10.51
CA GLY A 328 13.86 0.80 -9.69
C GLY A 328 13.51 0.80 -8.21
N ALA A 329 14.15 1.68 -7.47
CA ALA A 329 13.90 1.83 -6.03
C ALA A 329 12.61 2.63 -5.81
N VAL A 330 11.50 1.92 -5.63
CA VAL A 330 10.15 2.46 -5.41
C VAL A 330 9.79 2.42 -3.93
N TYR A 331 8.99 3.41 -3.48
CA TYR A 331 8.54 3.59 -2.10
C TYR A 331 7.10 4.05 -2.05
N HIS A 332 6.34 3.57 -1.06
CA HIS A 332 5.02 4.05 -0.67
C HIS A 332 4.00 4.12 -1.83
N PRO A 333 3.76 3.03 -2.55
CA PRO A 333 2.78 3.03 -3.62
C PRO A 333 1.37 3.27 -3.07
N HIS A 334 0.58 4.07 -3.79
CA HIS A 334 -0.81 4.34 -3.46
C HIS A 334 -1.66 4.38 -4.73
N TRP A 335 -2.83 3.74 -4.69
CA TRP A 335 -3.73 3.72 -5.82
C TRP A 335 -4.47 5.05 -6.01
N ALA A 336 -4.64 5.44 -7.26
CA ALA A 336 -5.64 6.44 -7.62
C ALA A 336 -7.05 5.86 -7.41
N PRO A 337 -8.05 6.70 -7.12
CA PRO A 337 -9.43 6.25 -6.91
C PRO A 337 -10.05 5.53 -8.11
N ASP A 338 -9.50 5.76 -9.32
CA ASP A 338 -9.95 5.11 -10.55
C ASP A 338 -9.48 3.64 -10.66
N GLY A 339 -8.58 3.18 -9.79
CA GLY A 339 -7.99 1.84 -9.84
C GLY A 339 -7.13 1.56 -11.08
N GLN A 340 -6.79 2.59 -11.87
CA GLN A 340 -6.05 2.47 -13.11
C GLN A 340 -4.64 3.08 -13.06
N ARG A 341 -4.36 3.84 -12.00
CA ARG A 341 -3.10 4.54 -11.81
C ARG A 341 -2.56 4.33 -10.40
N LEU A 342 -1.24 4.42 -10.30
CA LEU A 342 -0.51 4.41 -9.04
C LEU A 342 0.33 5.68 -8.91
N VAL A 343 0.46 6.20 -7.70
CA VAL A 343 1.43 7.19 -7.28
C VAL A 343 2.43 6.56 -6.33
N PHE A 344 3.69 6.93 -6.41
CA PHE A 344 4.78 6.41 -5.58
C PHE A 344 5.95 7.37 -5.56
N ALA A 345 6.85 7.22 -4.60
CA ALA A 345 8.15 7.87 -4.62
C ALA A 345 9.18 6.93 -5.26
N MET A 346 10.11 7.47 -6.03
CA MET A 346 11.17 6.69 -6.68
C MET A 346 12.50 7.44 -6.68
N GLY A 347 13.59 6.73 -6.44
CA GLY A 347 14.95 7.26 -6.43
C GLY A 347 15.74 6.87 -5.19
N ALA A 348 16.95 7.38 -5.07
CA ALA A 348 17.75 7.18 -3.86
C ALA A 348 17.24 8.05 -2.71
N PRO A 349 17.34 7.58 -1.45
CA PRO A 349 17.08 8.43 -0.28
C PRO A 349 17.86 9.75 -0.38
N GLY A 350 17.21 10.86 -0.04
CA GLY A 350 17.74 12.22 -0.22
C GLY A 350 17.43 12.87 -1.58
N ASN A 351 16.93 12.09 -2.56
CA ASN A 351 16.55 12.61 -3.88
C ASN A 351 15.41 11.80 -4.53
N ARG A 352 14.44 11.35 -3.74
CA ARG A 352 13.26 10.67 -4.26
C ARG A 352 12.30 11.65 -4.89
N GLN A 353 11.74 11.28 -6.04
CA GLN A 353 10.74 12.08 -6.73
C GLN A 353 9.40 11.35 -6.74
N ILE A 354 8.32 12.11 -6.79
CA ILE A 354 6.97 11.54 -6.94
C ILE A 354 6.71 11.25 -8.41
N TYR A 355 6.21 10.05 -8.67
CA TYR A 355 5.83 9.57 -10.00
C TYR A 355 4.39 9.06 -9.99
N THR A 356 3.77 9.12 -11.15
CA THR A 356 2.52 8.43 -11.44
C THR A 356 2.72 7.51 -12.64
N VAL A 357 2.01 6.38 -12.65
CA VAL A 357 2.06 5.39 -13.73
C VAL A 357 0.69 4.74 -13.90
N ARG A 358 0.37 4.30 -15.11
CA ARG A 358 -0.77 3.42 -15.35
C ARG A 358 -0.43 1.98 -14.96
N ILE A 359 -1.45 1.18 -14.64
CA ILE A 359 -1.25 -0.23 -14.24
C ILE A 359 -0.66 -1.13 -15.34
N ASP A 360 -0.69 -0.70 -16.59
CA ASP A 360 -0.05 -1.37 -17.72
C ASP A 360 1.42 -0.94 -17.92
N GLY A 361 1.97 -0.14 -17.01
CA GLY A 361 3.33 0.40 -17.08
C GLY A 361 3.47 1.62 -18.00
N SER A 362 2.42 2.01 -18.72
CA SER A 362 2.45 3.19 -19.57
C SER A 362 2.33 4.50 -18.78
N ALA A 363 2.65 5.61 -19.43
CA ALA A 363 2.51 6.96 -18.90
C ALA A 363 3.23 7.18 -17.54
N LEU A 364 4.42 6.56 -17.36
CA LEU A 364 5.30 6.88 -16.25
C LEU A 364 5.68 8.36 -16.33
N THR A 365 5.22 9.14 -15.36
CA THR A 365 5.34 10.60 -15.38
C THR A 365 5.89 11.11 -14.05
N PRO A 366 7.02 11.83 -14.04
CA PRO A 366 7.50 12.53 -12.85
C PRO A 366 6.55 13.68 -12.51
N ARG A 367 6.21 13.79 -11.24
CA ARG A 367 5.33 14.85 -10.70
C ARG A 367 6.12 15.89 -9.92
N THR A 368 7.33 15.54 -9.51
CA THR A 368 8.33 16.44 -8.91
C THR A 368 9.67 16.30 -9.63
N GLN A 369 10.56 17.29 -9.51
CA GLN A 369 11.83 17.31 -10.26
C GLN A 369 13.06 17.53 -9.40
N SER A 370 12.90 17.98 -8.16
CA SER A 370 13.99 18.26 -7.22
C SER A 370 13.55 18.12 -5.78
N GLY A 371 14.49 17.87 -4.87
CA GLY A 371 14.23 17.60 -3.45
C GLY A 371 14.00 16.12 -3.17
N ASP A 372 13.68 15.79 -1.93
CA ASP A 372 13.37 14.44 -1.48
C ASP A 372 11.92 14.36 -1.03
N HIS A 373 11.11 13.54 -1.70
CA HIS A 373 9.68 13.46 -1.49
C HIS A 373 9.28 12.04 -1.11
N ILE A 374 8.39 11.91 -0.11
CA ILE A 374 7.94 10.64 0.43
C ILE A 374 6.42 10.62 0.64
N THR A 375 5.88 9.42 0.87
CA THR A 375 4.49 9.17 1.31
C THR A 375 3.42 9.87 0.49
N PRO A 376 3.44 9.70 -0.84
CA PRO A 376 2.37 10.27 -1.65
C PRO A 376 1.04 9.58 -1.36
N ARG A 377 -0.03 10.37 -1.31
CA ARG A 377 -1.41 9.90 -1.20
C ARG A 377 -2.26 10.60 -2.23
N TRP A 378 -2.99 9.83 -3.01
CA TRP A 378 -3.95 10.36 -3.96
C TRP A 378 -5.22 10.83 -3.24
N SER A 379 -5.78 11.96 -3.66
CA SER A 379 -7.06 12.42 -3.12
C SER A 379 -8.17 11.42 -3.46
N PRO A 380 -9.17 11.26 -2.59
CA PRO A 380 -10.32 10.40 -2.88
C PRO A 380 -11.14 10.94 -4.06
N ALA A 381 -11.93 10.05 -4.68
CA ALA A 381 -12.96 10.45 -5.64
C ALA A 381 -14.05 11.27 -4.93
N GLN A 382 -14.45 12.38 -5.52
CA GLN A 382 -15.60 13.17 -5.04
C GLN A 382 -16.90 12.65 -5.63
#